data_5c038acf9bcad03588a031e2fa2b8b4b
#
_entry.id   5c038acf9bcad03588a031e2fa2b8b4b
#
_cell.length_a   1.000
_cell.length_b   1.000
_cell.length_c   1.000
_cell.angle_alpha   90.00
_cell.angle_beta   90.00
_cell.angle_gamma   90.00
#
_symmetry.space_group_name_H-M   'P 1'
#
loop_
_entity.id
_entity.type
_entity.pdbx_description
1 polymer ?
#
loop_
_entity_poly.entity_id
_entity_poly.type
_entity_poly.pdbx_seq_one_letter_code
_entity_poly.pdbx_strand_id
1 'polypeptide(L)'
;QSGANKYAVDVDFENYIFDWDNIKEDYRDEYTEQQAKAVADLVYACGAAMYAQYGSATSINNYAKMLYGLQHNLHISKNARYLRRQHYSTAEWIEMLNTQLRAGHPVFYRGTWLFDGTEAGHMFVIDGLDSEGKYHVNFGHSGSGDKFADINVLNQSGTKPGGRGVCYNATQAMVINCYPTPEYTDYPLQRCI
;
A
#
# COMPACT_ATOMS: atom_id res chain seq x y z
N GLN A 1 -3.40 21.96 25.85
CA GLN A 1 -2.73 20.75 25.35
C GLN A 1 -3.68 19.60 25.58
N SER A 2 -4.45 19.21 24.58
CA SER A 2 -5.26 17.98 24.61
C SER A 2 -4.29 16.80 24.56
N GLY A 3 -4.13 16.07 25.65
CA GLY A 3 -3.38 14.84 25.69
C GLY A 3 -4.00 13.84 24.72
N ALA A 4 -3.30 13.53 23.63
CA ALA A 4 -3.71 12.44 22.77
C ALA A 4 -3.65 11.15 23.60
N ASN A 5 -4.78 10.48 23.77
CA ASN A 5 -4.82 9.17 24.39
C ASN A 5 -3.99 8.23 23.51
N LYS A 6 -2.90 7.72 24.07
CA LYS A 6 -2.08 6.68 23.42
C LYS A 6 -2.73 5.34 23.75
N TYR A 7 -3.29 4.71 22.76
CA TYR A 7 -3.75 3.33 22.86
C TYR A 7 -2.61 2.42 22.41
N ALA A 8 -2.32 1.39 23.20
CA ALA A 8 -1.46 0.32 22.73
C ALA A 8 -2.22 -0.49 21.69
N VAL A 9 -1.57 -0.76 20.57
CA VAL A 9 -2.04 -1.70 19.56
C VAL A 9 -1.33 -3.00 19.83
N ASP A 10 -2.09 -4.03 20.18
CA ASP A 10 -1.58 -5.37 20.47
C ASP A 10 -2.29 -6.38 19.57
N VAL A 11 -1.51 -7.12 18.79
CA VAL A 11 -2.01 -8.14 17.85
C VAL A 11 -1.11 -9.36 17.99
N ASP A 12 -1.69 -10.49 18.36
CA ASP A 12 -1.02 -11.78 18.37
C ASP A 12 -0.99 -12.36 16.94
N PHE A 13 0.04 -12.00 16.19
CA PHE A 13 0.18 -12.42 14.80
C PHE A 13 0.42 -13.92 14.61
N GLU A 14 0.88 -14.64 15.64
CA GLU A 14 1.08 -16.11 15.56
C GLU A 14 -0.25 -16.85 15.51
N ASN A 15 -1.28 -16.30 16.15
CA ASN A 15 -2.61 -16.89 16.25
C ASN A 15 -3.69 -16.08 15.52
N TYR A 16 -3.32 -15.03 14.77
CA TYR A 16 -4.30 -14.18 14.10
C TYR A 16 -4.86 -14.84 12.85
N ILE A 17 -6.16 -15.08 12.85
CA ILE A 17 -6.87 -15.67 11.70
C ILE A 17 -7.71 -14.60 11.02
N PHE A 18 -7.45 -14.38 9.73
CA PHE A 18 -8.25 -13.48 8.91
C PHE A 18 -9.50 -14.20 8.38
N ASP A 19 -10.64 -13.55 8.46
CA ASP A 19 -11.91 -14.04 7.92
C ASP A 19 -12.01 -13.71 6.41
N TRP A 20 -11.18 -14.40 5.61
CA TRP A 20 -11.09 -14.16 4.17
C TRP A 20 -12.40 -14.39 3.42
N ASP A 21 -13.23 -15.34 3.87
CA ASP A 21 -14.50 -15.66 3.21
C ASP A 21 -15.52 -14.52 3.32
N ASN A 22 -15.35 -13.62 4.27
CA ASN A 22 -16.18 -12.45 4.48
C ASN A 22 -15.55 -11.13 3.98
N ILE A 23 -14.38 -11.17 3.36
CA ILE A 23 -13.80 -9.99 2.73
C ILE A 23 -14.38 -9.83 1.32
N LYS A 24 -14.94 -8.66 1.03
CA LYS A 24 -15.46 -8.30 -0.29
C LYS A 24 -14.39 -7.57 -1.11
N GLU A 25 -14.48 -7.70 -2.42
CA GLU A 25 -13.67 -6.90 -3.36
C GLU A 25 -14.10 -5.43 -3.36
N ASP A 26 -15.38 -5.15 -3.07
CA ASP A 26 -15.96 -3.81 -3.10
C ASP A 26 -16.94 -3.61 -1.94
N TYR A 27 -16.85 -2.48 -1.27
CA TYR A 27 -17.71 -2.06 -0.16
C TYR A 27 -18.59 -0.84 -0.49
N ARG A 28 -18.69 -0.43 -1.75
CA ARG A 28 -19.56 0.67 -2.20
C ARG A 28 -21.05 0.29 -2.15
N ASP A 29 -21.32 -1.00 -2.37
CA ASP A 29 -22.66 -1.57 -2.27
C ASP A 29 -22.95 -2.10 -0.85
N GLU A 30 -24.10 -2.72 -0.67
CA GLU A 30 -24.52 -3.31 0.60
C GLU A 30 -23.53 -4.37 1.10
N TYR A 31 -23.26 -4.36 2.39
CA TYR A 31 -22.42 -5.34 3.08
C TYR A 31 -23.00 -5.66 4.46
N THR A 32 -22.71 -6.85 4.97
CA THR A 32 -23.14 -7.30 6.30
C THR A 32 -22.20 -6.76 7.38
N GLU A 33 -22.64 -6.79 8.65
CA GLU A 33 -21.77 -6.47 9.79
C GLU A 33 -20.55 -7.37 9.87
N GLN A 34 -20.68 -8.67 9.52
CA GLN A 34 -19.57 -9.61 9.49
C GLN A 34 -18.54 -9.24 8.43
N GLN A 35 -18.99 -8.83 7.25
CA GLN A 35 -18.10 -8.36 6.17
C GLN A 35 -17.38 -7.06 6.57
N ALA A 36 -18.11 -6.12 7.19
CA ALA A 36 -17.50 -4.89 7.71
C ALA A 36 -16.44 -5.20 8.78
N LYS A 37 -16.75 -6.15 9.69
CA LYS A 37 -15.79 -6.57 10.72
C LYS A 37 -14.56 -7.23 10.12
N ALA A 38 -14.73 -8.13 9.16
CA ALA A 38 -13.63 -8.84 8.52
C ALA A 38 -12.61 -7.87 7.87
N VAL A 39 -13.09 -6.88 7.11
CA VAL A 39 -12.20 -5.87 6.51
C VAL A 39 -11.58 -4.93 7.54
N ALA A 40 -12.32 -4.56 8.58
CA ALA A 40 -11.79 -3.71 9.65
C ALA A 40 -10.67 -4.42 10.42
N ASP A 41 -10.84 -5.70 10.74
CA ASP A 41 -9.83 -6.54 11.41
C ASP A 41 -8.57 -6.68 10.52
N LEU A 42 -8.74 -6.90 9.21
CA LEU A 42 -7.61 -6.95 8.27
C LEU A 42 -6.84 -5.63 8.25
N VAL A 43 -7.53 -4.52 8.09
CA VAL A 43 -6.90 -3.18 8.04
C VAL A 43 -6.19 -2.86 9.36
N TYR A 44 -6.82 -3.21 10.50
CA TYR A 44 -6.23 -3.03 11.83
C TYR A 44 -4.95 -3.85 11.99
N ALA A 45 -4.99 -5.14 11.66
CA ALA A 45 -3.84 -6.03 11.76
C ALA A 45 -2.70 -5.59 10.81
N CYS A 46 -3.00 -5.23 9.56
CA CYS A 46 -2.01 -4.69 8.62
C CYS A 46 -1.35 -3.42 9.15
N GLY A 47 -2.13 -2.49 9.70
CA GLY A 47 -1.60 -1.27 10.30
C GLY A 47 -0.71 -1.56 11.52
N ALA A 48 -1.13 -2.46 12.39
CA ALA A 48 -0.34 -2.91 13.53
C ALA A 48 0.98 -3.57 13.08
N ALA A 49 0.91 -4.48 12.12
CA ALA A 49 2.08 -5.17 11.56
C ALA A 49 3.10 -4.18 11.02
N MET A 50 2.66 -3.15 10.32
CA MET A 50 3.52 -2.14 9.71
C MET A 50 3.93 -1.00 10.65
N TYR A 51 3.58 -1.09 11.92
CA TYR A 51 3.84 -0.03 12.93
C TYR A 51 3.24 1.33 12.54
N ALA A 52 2.04 1.32 11.99
CA ALA A 52 1.33 2.53 11.63
C ALA A 52 1.03 3.40 12.85
N GLN A 53 1.18 4.70 12.68
CA GLN A 53 0.81 5.70 13.68
C GLN A 53 -0.57 6.24 13.35
N TYR A 54 -1.54 5.92 14.20
CA TYR A 54 -2.90 6.37 14.06
C TYR A 54 -3.11 7.75 14.71
N GLY A 55 -3.80 8.64 14.00
CA GLY A 55 -4.07 10.00 14.44
C GLY A 55 -5.15 10.63 13.57
N SER A 56 -5.11 11.94 13.40
CA SER A 56 -5.95 12.65 12.42
C SER A 56 -5.67 12.23 10.97
N ALA A 57 -4.47 11.69 10.74
CA ALA A 57 -4.08 10.95 9.55
C ALA A 57 -3.21 9.77 9.98
N THR A 58 -3.37 8.63 9.33
CA THR A 58 -2.52 7.46 9.56
C THR A 58 -1.22 7.62 8.78
N SER A 59 -0.08 7.34 9.42
CA SER A 59 1.23 7.45 8.79
C SER A 59 2.15 6.29 9.13
N ILE A 60 3.07 5.98 8.21
CA ILE A 60 4.17 5.04 8.41
C ILE A 60 5.47 5.83 8.20
N ASN A 61 6.15 6.16 9.30
CA ASN A 61 7.33 7.02 9.28
C ASN A 61 8.66 6.25 9.32
N ASN A 62 8.62 4.94 9.59
CA ASN A 62 9.80 4.09 9.65
C ASN A 62 9.68 2.92 8.68
N TYR A 63 10.25 3.07 7.49
CA TYR A 63 10.17 2.06 6.43
C TYR A 63 10.94 0.77 6.74
N ALA A 64 11.97 0.83 7.59
CA ALA A 64 12.66 -0.36 8.05
C ALA A 64 11.77 -1.20 8.98
N LYS A 65 11.05 -0.56 9.90
CA LYS A 65 10.05 -1.25 10.75
C LYS A 65 8.87 -1.76 9.93
N MET A 66 8.39 -0.98 8.96
CA MET A 66 7.35 -1.43 8.03
C MET A 66 7.78 -2.71 7.31
N LEU A 67 8.98 -2.72 6.72
CA LEU A 67 9.51 -3.89 6.02
C LEU A 67 9.70 -5.08 6.96
N TYR A 68 10.20 -4.85 8.17
CA TYR A 68 10.28 -5.88 9.21
C TYR A 68 8.91 -6.48 9.50
N GLY A 69 7.89 -5.64 9.71
CA GLY A 69 6.51 -6.08 9.98
C GLY A 69 5.89 -6.87 8.84
N LEU A 70 6.09 -6.42 7.60
CA LEU A 70 5.66 -7.18 6.42
C LEU A 70 6.27 -8.58 6.39
N GLN A 71 7.56 -8.71 6.68
CA GLN A 71 8.30 -9.98 6.61
C GLN A 71 8.02 -10.92 7.79
N HIS A 72 7.82 -10.39 9.00
CA HIS A 72 7.74 -11.19 10.22
C HIS A 72 6.30 -11.38 10.71
N ASN A 73 5.45 -10.36 10.55
CA ASN A 73 4.08 -10.40 11.03
C ASN A 73 3.08 -10.81 9.93
N LEU A 74 3.35 -10.46 8.67
CA LEU A 74 2.47 -10.77 7.54
C LEU A 74 3.07 -11.81 6.58
N HIS A 75 4.18 -12.44 6.97
CA HIS A 75 4.83 -13.53 6.23
C HIS A 75 5.14 -13.22 4.75
N ILE A 76 5.37 -11.95 4.45
CA ILE A 76 5.84 -11.52 3.14
C ILE A 76 7.30 -11.97 2.96
N SER A 77 7.65 -12.26 1.73
CA SER A 77 8.98 -12.75 1.34
C SER A 77 10.12 -12.00 2.03
N LYS A 78 11.08 -12.76 2.57
CA LYS A 78 12.33 -12.22 3.13
C LYS A 78 13.18 -11.49 2.08
N ASN A 79 12.84 -11.65 0.78
CA ASN A 79 13.45 -10.92 -0.32
C ASN A 79 12.78 -9.56 -0.59
N ALA A 80 11.72 -9.21 0.13
CA ALA A 80 11.12 -7.88 0.02
C ALA A 80 12.16 -6.78 0.32
N ARG A 81 12.17 -5.72 -0.49
CA ARG A 81 13.14 -4.62 -0.40
C ARG A 81 12.45 -3.29 -0.59
N TYR A 82 12.79 -2.32 0.26
CA TYR A 82 12.44 -0.92 0.08
C TYR A 82 13.52 -0.24 -0.75
N LEU A 83 13.18 0.23 -1.94
CA LEU A 83 14.08 0.83 -2.90
C LEU A 83 13.74 2.32 -3.07
N ARG A 84 14.76 3.16 -3.22
CA ARG A 84 14.59 4.59 -3.50
C ARG A 84 14.98 4.88 -4.94
N ARG A 85 14.13 5.56 -5.68
CA ARG A 85 14.29 5.90 -7.10
C ARG A 85 15.66 6.51 -7.42
N GLN A 86 16.16 7.37 -6.56
CA GLN A 86 17.41 8.11 -6.76
C GLN A 86 18.66 7.23 -6.93
N HIS A 87 18.59 5.96 -6.56
CA HIS A 87 19.71 5.01 -6.65
C HIS A 87 19.72 4.20 -7.94
N TYR A 88 18.77 4.43 -8.84
CA TYR A 88 18.56 3.64 -10.05
C TYR A 88 18.34 4.54 -11.25
N SER A 89 18.82 4.11 -12.41
CA SER A 89 18.42 4.71 -13.68
C SER A 89 16.92 4.51 -13.93
N THR A 90 16.37 5.31 -14.84
CA THR A 90 14.95 5.16 -15.23
C THR A 90 14.67 3.79 -15.81
N ALA A 91 15.58 3.25 -16.62
CA ALA A 91 15.42 1.93 -17.25
C ALA A 91 15.39 0.80 -16.19
N GLU A 92 16.33 0.81 -15.23
CA GLU A 92 16.37 -0.17 -14.14
C GLU A 92 15.11 -0.10 -13.27
N TRP A 93 14.65 1.11 -12.97
CA TRP A 93 13.45 1.31 -12.15
C TRP A 93 12.20 0.75 -12.80
N ILE A 94 12.02 1.05 -14.09
CA ILE A 94 10.92 0.54 -14.90
C ILE A 94 10.98 -0.98 -15.03
N GLU A 95 12.15 -1.54 -15.30
CA GLU A 95 12.31 -2.99 -15.44
C GLU A 95 12.02 -3.74 -14.13
N MET A 96 12.49 -3.23 -12.98
CA MET A 96 12.14 -3.81 -11.68
C MET A 96 10.64 -3.80 -11.43
N LEU A 97 9.96 -2.68 -11.71
CA LEU A 97 8.51 -2.55 -11.54
C LEU A 97 7.76 -3.51 -12.49
N ASN A 98 8.14 -3.53 -13.78
CA ASN A 98 7.53 -4.41 -14.77
C ASN A 98 7.71 -5.89 -14.42
N THR A 99 8.88 -6.26 -13.90
CA THR A 99 9.15 -7.63 -13.46
C THR A 99 8.19 -8.07 -12.35
N GLN A 100 7.92 -7.20 -11.38
CA GLN A 100 6.95 -7.51 -10.32
C GLN A 100 5.55 -7.69 -10.90
N LEU A 101 5.07 -6.73 -11.69
CA LEU A 101 3.70 -6.75 -12.21
C LEU A 101 3.45 -7.91 -13.19
N ARG A 102 4.42 -8.25 -14.04
CA ARG A 102 4.32 -9.43 -14.91
C ARG A 102 4.30 -10.75 -14.15
N ALA A 103 4.86 -10.77 -12.95
CA ALA A 103 4.78 -11.93 -12.05
C ALA A 103 3.50 -11.95 -11.20
N GLY A 104 2.57 -10.99 -11.39
CA GLY A 104 1.35 -10.86 -10.59
C GLY A 104 1.58 -10.30 -9.17
N HIS A 105 2.73 -9.67 -8.93
CA HIS A 105 3.07 -9.11 -7.63
C HIS A 105 2.78 -7.61 -7.60
N PRO A 106 1.77 -7.16 -6.83
CA PRO A 106 1.53 -5.74 -6.58
C PRO A 106 2.74 -5.08 -5.89
N VAL A 107 2.92 -3.80 -6.14
CA VAL A 107 4.04 -3.02 -5.60
C VAL A 107 3.51 -1.90 -4.72
N PHE A 108 3.95 -1.84 -3.46
CA PHE A 108 3.78 -0.63 -2.69
C PHE A 108 4.67 0.46 -3.27
N TYR A 109 4.06 1.54 -3.71
CA TYR A 109 4.75 2.66 -4.30
C TYR A 109 4.55 3.92 -3.47
N ARG A 110 5.58 4.72 -3.32
CA ARG A 110 5.55 5.98 -2.59
C ARG A 110 6.01 7.11 -3.47
N GLY A 111 5.32 8.24 -3.39
CA GLY A 111 5.78 9.49 -3.94
C GLY A 111 5.53 10.64 -2.98
N THR A 112 6.21 11.75 -3.19
CA THR A 112 5.98 12.98 -2.46
C THR A 112 5.61 14.12 -3.40
N TRP A 113 5.02 15.15 -2.85
CA TRP A 113 4.78 16.43 -3.53
C TRP A 113 5.13 17.60 -2.59
N LEU A 114 5.45 18.72 -3.17
CA LEU A 114 5.65 19.94 -2.41
C LEU A 114 4.34 20.73 -2.35
N PHE A 115 3.92 21.08 -1.16
CA PHE A 115 2.76 21.90 -0.90
C PHE A 115 3.14 22.99 0.09
N ASP A 116 3.06 24.25 -0.34
CA ASP A 116 3.37 25.44 0.49
C ASP A 116 4.72 25.30 1.24
N GLY A 117 5.75 24.87 0.51
CA GLY A 117 7.08 24.64 1.08
C GLY A 117 7.23 23.41 1.98
N THR A 118 6.14 22.67 2.21
CA THR A 118 6.15 21.44 2.99
C THR A 118 6.11 20.22 2.08
N GLU A 119 7.02 19.27 2.28
CA GLU A 119 6.97 18.00 1.59
C GLU A 119 5.92 17.10 2.25
N ALA A 120 4.95 16.66 1.48
CA ALA A 120 3.96 15.68 1.90
C ALA A 120 4.10 14.43 1.03
N GLY A 121 3.85 13.26 1.60
CA GLY A 121 3.99 11.97 0.94
C GLY A 121 2.73 11.14 1.01
N HIS A 122 2.62 10.21 0.06
CA HIS A 122 1.58 9.20 0.04
C HIS A 122 2.16 7.87 -0.41
N MET A 123 1.65 6.79 0.17
CA MET A 123 1.94 5.42 -0.25
C MET A 123 0.67 4.81 -0.83
N PHE A 124 0.79 4.20 -1.98
CA PHE A 124 -0.29 3.62 -2.75
C PHE A 124 0.17 2.33 -3.41
N VAL A 125 -0.71 1.63 -4.10
CA VAL A 125 -0.39 0.36 -4.76
C VAL A 125 -0.34 0.57 -6.28
N ILE A 126 0.66 -0.05 -6.93
CA ILE A 126 0.66 -0.27 -8.36
C ILE A 126 0.46 -1.77 -8.56
N ASP A 127 -0.65 -2.14 -9.22
CA ASP A 127 -1.12 -3.52 -9.32
C ASP A 127 -1.40 -3.98 -10.75
N GLY A 128 -1.21 -3.13 -11.75
CA GLY A 128 -1.42 -3.47 -13.15
C GLY A 128 -0.47 -2.78 -14.12
N LEU A 129 -0.30 -3.41 -15.27
CA LEU A 129 0.45 -2.90 -16.41
C LEU A 129 -0.36 -3.20 -17.68
N ASP A 130 -0.70 -2.16 -18.45
CA ASP A 130 -1.41 -2.33 -19.72
C ASP A 130 -0.47 -2.56 -20.91
N SER A 131 -1.05 -2.81 -22.07
CA SER A 131 -0.31 -3.04 -23.32
C SER A 131 0.39 -1.79 -23.86
N GLU A 132 0.02 -0.60 -23.38
CA GLU A 132 0.65 0.68 -23.74
C GLU A 132 1.81 1.04 -22.79
N GLY A 133 2.07 0.23 -21.77
CA GLY A 133 3.11 0.47 -20.76
C GLY A 133 2.69 1.45 -19.67
N LYS A 134 1.37 1.66 -19.49
CA LYS A 134 0.83 2.43 -18.37
C LYS A 134 0.55 1.54 -17.18
N TYR A 135 0.72 2.08 -16.01
CA TYR A 135 0.54 1.40 -14.74
C TYR A 135 -0.82 1.71 -14.14
N HIS A 136 -1.55 0.66 -13.72
CA HIS A 136 -2.72 0.85 -12.89
C HIS A 136 -2.30 1.27 -11.49
N VAL A 137 -2.83 2.39 -11.01
CA VAL A 137 -2.51 2.98 -9.72
C VAL A 137 -3.78 3.02 -8.87
N ASN A 138 -3.74 2.29 -7.75
CA ASN A 138 -4.74 2.35 -6.70
C ASN A 138 -4.24 3.28 -5.60
N PHE A 139 -4.81 4.47 -5.51
CA PHE A 139 -4.40 5.48 -4.53
C PHE A 139 -4.90 5.21 -3.11
N GLY A 140 -5.72 4.19 -2.89
CA GLY A 140 -6.26 3.85 -1.57
C GLY A 140 -7.32 4.83 -1.05
N HIS A 141 -7.96 5.60 -1.94
CA HIS A 141 -9.00 6.57 -1.61
C HIS A 141 -10.39 6.09 -2.05
N SER A 142 -10.75 4.86 -1.71
CA SER A 142 -12.04 4.23 -2.06
C SER A 142 -12.32 4.25 -3.57
N GLY A 143 -11.31 3.99 -4.39
CA GLY A 143 -11.37 4.02 -5.85
C GLY A 143 -11.30 5.42 -6.46
N SER A 144 -11.28 6.47 -5.63
CA SER A 144 -11.23 7.85 -6.14
C SER A 144 -9.85 8.17 -6.71
N GLY A 145 -9.82 8.43 -8.01
CA GLY A 145 -8.61 8.82 -8.74
C GLY A 145 -7.79 7.64 -9.24
N ASP A 146 -8.22 6.40 -8.98
CA ASP A 146 -7.57 5.19 -9.50
C ASP A 146 -7.62 5.19 -11.02
N LYS A 147 -6.49 4.87 -11.65
CA LYS A 147 -6.36 4.97 -13.11
C LYS A 147 -5.09 4.32 -13.64
N PHE A 148 -5.05 4.13 -14.95
CA PHE A 148 -3.80 3.90 -15.67
C PHE A 148 -3.04 5.22 -15.87
N ALA A 149 -1.77 5.24 -15.52
CA ALA A 149 -0.90 6.42 -15.59
C ALA A 149 0.53 6.07 -16.00
N ASP A 150 1.23 7.06 -16.59
CA ASP A 150 2.69 6.99 -16.75
C ASP A 150 3.36 7.14 -15.36
N ILE A 151 4.38 6.30 -15.11
CA ILE A 151 5.13 6.33 -13.85
C ILE A 151 5.82 7.67 -13.58
N ASN A 152 6.05 8.45 -14.62
CA ASN A 152 6.63 9.79 -14.51
C ASN A 152 5.58 10.88 -14.28
N VAL A 153 4.29 10.54 -14.37
CA VAL A 153 3.15 11.48 -14.20
C VAL A 153 2.12 10.89 -13.25
N LEU A 154 2.54 10.59 -12.03
CA LEU A 154 1.66 10.08 -10.98
C LEU A 154 0.87 11.22 -10.34
N ASN A 155 -0.16 11.68 -11.03
CA ASN A 155 -1.04 12.73 -10.53
C ASN A 155 -2.41 12.18 -10.16
N GLN A 156 -2.86 12.51 -8.97
CA GLN A 156 -4.23 12.30 -8.53
C GLN A 156 -5.02 13.58 -8.73
N SER A 157 -6.02 13.57 -9.61
CA SER A 157 -6.89 14.72 -9.84
C SER A 157 -8.03 14.78 -8.80
N GLY A 158 -8.39 15.98 -8.37
CA GLY A 158 -9.65 16.20 -7.63
C GLY A 158 -9.59 16.08 -6.11
N THR A 159 -8.45 15.85 -5.49
CA THR A 159 -8.34 15.53 -4.05
C THR A 159 -8.18 16.73 -3.11
N LYS A 160 -8.14 17.97 -3.61
CA LYS A 160 -7.97 19.16 -2.77
C LYS A 160 -9.03 20.23 -3.02
N PRO A 161 -9.38 21.03 -1.98
CA PRO A 161 -10.16 22.24 -2.17
C PRO A 161 -9.50 23.13 -3.24
N GLY A 162 -10.24 23.45 -4.30
CA GLY A 162 -9.73 24.20 -5.44
C GLY A 162 -9.32 23.37 -6.66
N GLY A 163 -9.53 22.04 -6.66
CA GLY A 163 -9.38 21.18 -7.86
C GLY A 163 -7.95 21.00 -8.38
N ARG A 164 -6.93 21.37 -7.60
CA ARG A 164 -5.54 21.13 -7.98
C ARG A 164 -5.17 19.69 -7.66
N GLY A 165 -4.83 18.94 -8.70
CA GLY A 165 -4.32 17.58 -8.56
C GLY A 165 -3.01 17.54 -7.77
N VAL A 166 -2.79 16.42 -7.06
CA VAL A 166 -1.53 16.12 -6.38
C VAL A 166 -0.65 15.30 -7.32
N CYS A 167 0.62 15.66 -7.44
CA CYS A 167 1.58 14.97 -8.29
C CYS A 167 2.66 14.32 -7.41
N TYR A 168 2.68 12.99 -7.34
CA TYR A 168 3.58 12.20 -6.51
C TYR A 168 4.92 11.89 -7.19
N ASN A 169 5.51 12.84 -7.88
CA ASN A 169 6.69 12.62 -8.72
C ASN A 169 8.02 12.91 -8.02
N ALA A 170 7.98 13.50 -6.83
CA ALA A 170 9.20 13.73 -6.05
C ALA A 170 9.46 12.57 -5.08
N THR A 171 10.72 12.37 -4.73
CA THR A 171 11.18 11.39 -3.71
C THR A 171 10.50 10.02 -3.82
N GLN A 172 10.50 9.45 -5.03
CA GLN A 172 9.84 8.16 -5.28
C GLN A 172 10.59 7.00 -4.63
N ALA A 173 9.81 6.03 -4.14
CA ALA A 173 10.29 4.77 -3.60
C ALA A 173 9.29 3.65 -3.87
N MET A 174 9.73 2.40 -3.82
CA MET A 174 8.84 1.23 -3.93
C MET A 174 9.30 0.09 -3.03
N VAL A 175 8.36 -0.78 -2.67
CA VAL A 175 8.67 -2.08 -2.06
C VAL A 175 8.39 -3.15 -3.09
N ILE A 176 9.42 -3.90 -3.46
CA ILE A 176 9.34 -5.02 -4.39
C ILE A 176 9.39 -6.37 -3.66
N ASN A 177 9.06 -7.45 -4.35
CA ASN A 177 8.99 -8.82 -3.82
C ASN A 177 8.00 -8.95 -2.65
N CYS A 178 6.89 -8.19 -2.72
CA CYS A 178 5.78 -8.28 -1.78
C CYS A 178 4.83 -9.41 -2.16
N TYR A 179 5.25 -10.65 -1.94
CA TYR A 179 4.47 -11.86 -2.11
C TYR A 179 4.64 -12.77 -0.88
N PRO A 180 3.69 -13.66 -0.58
CA PRO A 180 3.78 -14.57 0.56
C PRO A 180 4.99 -15.52 0.43
N THR A 181 5.56 -15.92 1.56
CA THR A 181 6.57 -17.00 1.54
C THR A 181 5.93 -18.33 1.15
N PRO A 182 6.69 -19.27 0.54
CA PRO A 182 6.12 -20.55 0.10
C PRO A 182 5.41 -21.35 1.20
N GLU A 183 5.85 -21.25 2.44
CA GLU A 183 5.23 -21.92 3.58
C GLU A 183 3.83 -21.39 3.90
N TYR A 184 3.47 -20.22 3.37
CA TYR A 184 2.19 -19.56 3.58
C TYR A 184 1.36 -19.41 2.30
N THR A 185 1.80 -20.01 1.16
CA THR A 185 1.04 -19.96 -0.10
C THR A 185 -0.23 -20.80 -0.07
N ASP A 186 -0.34 -21.78 0.84
CA ASP A 186 -1.54 -22.58 1.03
C ASP A 186 -2.62 -21.88 1.87
N TYR A 187 -2.29 -20.74 2.49
CA TYR A 187 -3.30 -19.85 3.05
C TYR A 187 -4.08 -19.17 1.92
N PRO A 188 -5.40 -18.94 2.10
CA PRO A 188 -6.28 -18.42 1.03
C PRO A 188 -5.98 -17.00 0.55
N LEU A 189 -4.78 -16.46 0.82
CA LEU A 189 -4.24 -15.23 0.17
C LEU A 189 -4.18 -15.34 -1.36
N GLN A 190 -4.29 -16.54 -1.94
CA GLN A 190 -4.32 -16.77 -3.39
C GLN A 190 -5.65 -16.34 -4.06
N ARG A 191 -6.65 -15.88 -3.31
CA ARG A 191 -7.95 -15.48 -3.91
C ARG A 191 -8.07 -13.99 -4.23
N CYS A 192 -7.01 -13.22 -4.05
CA CYS A 192 -6.96 -11.81 -4.48
C CYS A 192 -6.21 -11.68 -5.81
N ILE A 193 -6.66 -12.41 -6.85
CA ILE A 193 -6.30 -12.18 -8.25
C ILE A 193 -7.59 -11.93 -9.03
#